data_d31acff2cb43f01863efb340232a7603
#
_entry.id   d31acff2cb43f01863efb340232a7603
#
_cell.length_a   1.000
_cell.length_b   1.000
_cell.length_c   1.000
_cell.angle_alpha   90.00
_cell.angle_beta   90.00
_cell.angle_gamma   90.00
#
_symmetry.space_group_name_H-M   'P 1'
#
loop_
_entity.id
_entity.type
_entity.pdbx_description
1 polymer ?
#
loop_
_entity_poly.entity_id
_entity_poly.type
_entity_poly.pdbx_seq_one_letter_code
_entity_poly.pdbx_strand_id
1 'polypeptide(L)'
;MRSESTESGARAATPPAPGQRGEDAAIIQRLPFDNLRVSPDISPVANRLQRAQPVPKLTTELRALHDIARVSGLGQRRFGPEAYWDVLEPVLAGSSALACERVGESAEGRPLRMVSFGAGEVAVLAWSQMHGDESTATMALADIFSFLARHPEHALVRALSRRLNLHFVPMLNPDGAARFQRHNAAGIDVNRDARRLATPEGRALKKVHDRIRPAFGFNLHDQSPRFRVGDSDRMAAIALLGPAHNDEGEVCERRRAAMRVCGVVRRAVEPLVDEHVTRYDDAFNPRAFGDLMGAWGTSTILIESGGWPDDPQKQQLRMVNFVGILSALGSIADGSFAEVDLALYDGLPPNGRMVSDLLLAGGTLIAPGLPPTAADVVIEYDDPLTRSGPTIVEVGDLSDREAHETVAAGGLFVVAGVGHRAPDGSARIGPGVPADLVVARDPGGKVAVRRIGPD
;
A
#
# COMPACT_ATOMS: atom_id res chain seq x y z
N MET A 1 -28.94 62.31 -31.05
CA MET A 1 -29.32 61.61 -32.30
C MET A 1 -29.30 60.13 -31.96
N ARG A 2 -30.48 59.62 -31.67
CA ARG A 2 -31.25 58.51 -32.30
C ARG A 2 -30.35 57.31 -32.59
N SER A 3 -30.44 56.26 -31.79
CA SER A 3 -31.40 55.13 -31.82
C SER A 3 -31.00 54.10 -32.89
N GLU A 4 -30.73 52.85 -32.48
CA GLU A 4 -31.64 51.75 -32.85
C GLU A 4 -31.23 50.43 -32.11
N SER A 5 -32.23 49.96 -31.46
CA SER A 5 -32.29 48.63 -30.84
C SER A 5 -32.54 47.54 -31.91
N THR A 6 -31.89 46.41 -31.82
CA THR A 6 -32.40 45.17 -32.43
C THR A 6 -32.35 44.03 -31.40
N GLU A 7 -33.55 43.71 -30.94
CA GLU A 7 -33.88 42.43 -30.28
C GLU A 7 -33.69 41.29 -31.30
N SER A 8 -33.02 40.24 -30.87
CA SER A 8 -33.03 38.94 -31.58
C SER A 8 -33.36 37.85 -30.55
N GLY A 9 -34.59 37.33 -30.71
CA GLY A 9 -35.24 36.39 -29.83
C GLY A 9 -34.49 35.03 -29.72
N ALA A 10 -34.30 34.62 -28.51
CA ALA A 10 -33.96 33.25 -28.17
C ALA A 10 -35.19 32.33 -28.31
N ARG A 11 -35.20 31.48 -29.31
CA ARG A 11 -36.15 30.36 -29.41
C ARG A 11 -35.73 29.26 -28.44
N ALA A 12 -36.58 28.98 -27.47
CA ALA A 12 -36.52 27.81 -26.64
C ALA A 12 -36.62 26.54 -27.50
N ALA A 13 -35.64 25.67 -27.40
CA ALA A 13 -35.67 24.32 -27.98
C ALA A 13 -36.39 23.38 -27.02
N THR A 14 -37.44 22.77 -27.48
CA THR A 14 -38.25 21.72 -26.85
C THR A 14 -37.40 20.44 -26.69
N PRO A 15 -37.50 19.70 -25.58
CA PRO A 15 -36.80 18.41 -25.44
C PRO A 15 -37.49 17.35 -26.31
N PRO A 16 -36.73 16.40 -26.91
CA PRO A 16 -37.31 15.29 -27.66
C PRO A 16 -37.90 14.24 -26.72
N ALA A 17 -39.00 13.63 -27.21
CA ALA A 17 -39.77 12.59 -26.56
C ALA A 17 -38.95 11.30 -26.32
N PRO A 18 -39.36 10.46 -25.34
CA PRO A 18 -38.67 9.20 -25.05
C PRO A 18 -39.04 8.13 -26.03
N GLY A 19 -38.07 7.70 -26.83
CA GLY A 19 -38.22 6.65 -27.82
C GLY A 19 -36.99 5.84 -28.02
N GLN A 20 -37.11 4.55 -27.67
CA GLN A 20 -36.25 3.44 -28.06
C GLN A 20 -34.85 3.32 -27.37
N ARG A 21 -34.84 2.61 -26.25
CA ARG A 21 -33.65 1.88 -25.78
C ARG A 21 -33.43 0.71 -26.73
N GLY A 22 -32.51 0.89 -27.67
CA GLY A 22 -31.94 -0.20 -28.45
C GLY A 22 -30.97 -1.00 -27.56
N GLU A 23 -31.18 -2.28 -27.60
CA GLU A 23 -30.38 -3.37 -27.07
C GLU A 23 -28.91 -3.25 -27.45
N ASP A 24 -28.06 -2.85 -26.50
CA ASP A 24 -26.60 -3.05 -26.53
C ASP A 24 -26.11 -3.68 -25.23
N ALA A 25 -26.85 -4.69 -24.77
CA ALA A 25 -26.50 -5.54 -23.63
C ALA A 25 -26.31 -6.98 -24.11
N ALA A 26 -25.32 -7.23 -24.96
CA ALA A 26 -24.90 -8.61 -25.27
C ALA A 26 -23.59 -8.62 -26.03
N ILE A 27 -22.43 -8.45 -25.36
CA ILE A 27 -21.18 -9.15 -25.67
C ILE A 27 -20.39 -9.20 -24.37
N ILE A 28 -20.88 -9.90 -23.37
CA ILE A 28 -20.04 -10.52 -22.34
C ILE A 28 -19.70 -11.91 -22.93
N GLN A 29 -18.64 -11.97 -23.71
CA GLN A 29 -18.04 -13.24 -24.09
C GLN A 29 -17.55 -13.93 -22.82
N ARG A 30 -18.19 -15.05 -22.49
CA ARG A 30 -17.78 -16.00 -21.46
C ARG A 30 -16.34 -16.42 -21.74
N LEU A 31 -15.42 -16.02 -20.87
CA LEU A 31 -14.10 -16.64 -20.80
C LEU A 31 -14.25 -18.07 -20.25
N PRO A 32 -13.44 -19.02 -20.67
CA PRO A 32 -13.65 -20.44 -20.40
C PRO A 32 -13.18 -20.80 -18.97
N PHE A 33 -14.01 -20.50 -17.97
CA PHE A 33 -13.87 -21.09 -16.65
C PHE A 33 -14.57 -22.45 -16.52
N ASP A 34 -15.29 -22.88 -17.57
CA ASP A 34 -16.11 -24.10 -17.54
C ASP A 34 -15.33 -25.43 -17.62
N ASN A 35 -13.99 -25.41 -17.65
CA ASN A 35 -13.19 -26.64 -17.72
C ASN A 35 -12.46 -27.04 -16.43
N LEU A 36 -12.73 -26.40 -15.29
CA LEU A 36 -12.27 -26.88 -13.99
C LEU A 36 -13.36 -27.79 -13.38
N ARG A 37 -13.34 -29.08 -13.69
CA ARG A 37 -14.17 -30.08 -13.05
C ARG A 37 -13.75 -30.20 -11.58
N VAL A 38 -14.57 -29.68 -10.68
CA VAL A 38 -14.53 -29.94 -9.25
C VAL A 38 -15.40 -31.15 -8.98
N SER A 39 -14.84 -32.26 -8.49
CA SER A 39 -15.58 -33.39 -7.96
C SER A 39 -16.24 -33.04 -6.64
N PRO A 40 -17.51 -33.38 -6.43
CA PRO A 40 -18.18 -33.15 -5.15
C PRO A 40 -17.98 -34.35 -4.23
N ASP A 41 -17.13 -34.26 -3.23
CA ASP A 41 -17.20 -35.11 -2.05
C ASP A 41 -16.82 -34.26 -0.82
N ILE A 42 -17.84 -33.84 -0.08
CA ILE A 42 -17.71 -33.08 1.16
C ILE A 42 -18.09 -34.01 2.32
N SER A 43 -17.12 -34.41 3.11
CA SER A 43 -17.30 -34.93 4.46
C SER A 43 -16.76 -33.97 5.51
N PRO A 44 -17.38 -33.82 6.69
CA PRO A 44 -17.22 -32.69 7.59
C PRO A 44 -15.95 -32.81 8.44
N VAL A 45 -15.06 -31.80 8.39
CA VAL A 45 -13.95 -31.68 9.33
C VAL A 45 -14.13 -30.37 10.14
N ALA A 46 -14.96 -30.49 11.17
CA ALA A 46 -14.89 -29.60 12.31
C ALA A 46 -13.77 -30.10 13.25
N ASN A 47 -12.89 -29.18 13.70
CA ASN A 47 -11.82 -29.37 14.69
C ASN A 47 -10.38 -29.56 14.13
N ARG A 48 -9.81 -28.56 13.49
CA ARG A 48 -8.34 -28.40 13.35
C ARG A 48 -7.86 -26.95 13.40
N LEU A 49 -8.37 -26.17 14.31
CA LEU A 49 -7.81 -24.84 14.61
C LEU A 49 -7.05 -24.97 15.93
N GLN A 50 -5.75 -25.29 15.88
CA GLN A 50 -4.70 -25.01 16.87
C GLN A 50 -3.54 -26.03 16.74
N ARG A 51 -2.91 -26.07 15.57
CA ARG A 51 -1.49 -26.46 15.47
C ARG A 51 -0.84 -25.46 14.54
N ALA A 52 0.26 -24.86 15.00
CA ALA A 52 1.10 -24.04 14.12
C ALA A 52 1.32 -24.81 12.80
N GLN A 53 0.77 -24.29 11.71
CA GLN A 53 0.96 -24.90 10.40
C GLN A 53 2.46 -24.84 10.10
N PRO A 54 3.08 -25.92 9.61
CA PRO A 54 4.49 -25.85 9.26
C PRO A 54 4.71 -24.76 8.23
N VAL A 55 5.76 -23.94 8.44
CA VAL A 55 6.14 -22.88 7.49
C VAL A 55 6.22 -23.48 6.09
N PRO A 56 5.53 -22.92 5.08
CA PRO A 56 5.56 -23.48 3.74
C PRO A 56 7.01 -23.59 3.25
N LYS A 57 7.36 -24.74 2.66
CA LYS A 57 8.72 -24.98 2.14
C LYS A 57 9.14 -23.85 1.19
N LEU A 58 8.23 -23.38 0.34
CA LEU A 58 8.47 -22.28 -0.60
C LEU A 58 8.79 -20.97 0.13
N THR A 59 8.12 -20.66 1.26
CA THR A 59 8.42 -19.46 2.07
C THR A 59 9.88 -19.49 2.56
N THR A 60 10.32 -20.60 3.11
CA THR A 60 11.71 -20.77 3.61
C THR A 60 12.71 -20.64 2.47
N GLU A 61 12.41 -21.25 1.31
CA GLU A 61 13.26 -21.19 0.11
C GLU A 61 13.36 -19.77 -0.44
N LEU A 62 12.22 -19.08 -0.63
CA LEU A 62 12.20 -17.70 -1.15
C LEU A 62 12.86 -16.70 -0.20
N ARG A 63 12.70 -16.88 1.12
CA ARG A 63 13.41 -16.06 2.10
C ARG A 63 14.93 -16.18 1.94
N ALA A 64 15.44 -17.40 1.81
CA ALA A 64 16.87 -17.63 1.63
C ALA A 64 17.38 -17.11 0.28
N LEU A 65 16.56 -17.19 -0.77
CA LEU A 65 16.87 -16.66 -2.10
C LEU A 65 16.85 -15.15 -2.18
N HIS A 66 16.06 -14.47 -1.33
CA HIS A 66 15.98 -13.01 -1.34
C HIS A 66 17.36 -12.35 -1.15
N ASP A 67 18.21 -12.86 -0.26
CA ASP A 67 19.54 -12.31 -0.02
C ASP A 67 20.41 -12.33 -1.27
N ILE A 68 20.20 -13.32 -2.16
CA ILE A 68 20.93 -13.47 -3.43
C ILE A 68 20.27 -12.66 -4.55
N ALA A 69 18.95 -12.59 -4.55
CA ALA A 69 18.17 -11.88 -5.55
C ALA A 69 18.18 -10.36 -5.33
N ARG A 70 18.36 -9.93 -4.08
CA ARG A 70 18.28 -8.54 -3.68
C ARG A 70 19.25 -7.67 -4.47
N VAL A 71 18.71 -6.65 -5.13
CA VAL A 71 19.52 -5.68 -5.85
C VAL A 71 20.17 -4.68 -4.88
N SER A 72 21.45 -4.38 -5.11
CA SER A 72 22.13 -3.30 -4.40
C SER A 72 21.65 -1.94 -4.92
N GLY A 73 21.76 -0.88 -4.10
CA GLY A 73 21.38 0.48 -4.49
C GLY A 73 19.99 0.92 -4.03
N LEU A 74 19.11 0.00 -3.61
CA LEU A 74 17.80 0.31 -3.04
C LEU A 74 17.74 0.00 -1.53
N GLY A 75 18.74 0.47 -0.78
CA GLY A 75 18.81 0.30 0.67
C GLY A 75 17.98 1.32 1.45
N GLN A 76 17.61 2.42 0.81
CA GLN A 76 16.76 3.48 1.35
C GLN A 76 15.39 3.42 0.68
N ARG A 77 14.31 3.63 1.43
CA ARG A 77 12.96 3.69 0.85
C ARG A 77 12.66 4.99 0.08
N ARG A 78 13.45 6.04 0.29
CA ARG A 78 13.39 7.28 -0.47
C ARG A 78 14.36 7.22 -1.63
N PHE A 79 13.86 7.00 -2.82
CA PHE A 79 14.62 7.04 -4.06
C PHE A 79 13.77 7.62 -5.20
N GLY A 80 14.44 8.28 -6.13
CA GLY A 80 13.79 8.80 -7.35
C GLY A 80 13.73 7.77 -8.48
N PRO A 81 13.00 8.10 -9.56
CA PRO A 81 12.87 7.22 -10.72
C PRO A 81 14.20 6.91 -11.38
N GLU A 82 15.11 7.89 -11.47
CA GLU A 82 16.43 7.69 -12.07
C GLU A 82 17.22 6.61 -11.30
N ALA A 83 17.33 6.75 -9.97
CA ALA A 83 18.05 5.78 -9.14
C ALA A 83 17.44 4.36 -9.23
N TYR A 84 16.12 4.25 -9.33
CA TYR A 84 15.46 2.97 -9.52
C TYR A 84 15.83 2.30 -10.84
N TRP A 85 15.75 3.04 -11.94
CA TRP A 85 16.03 2.51 -13.26
C TRP A 85 17.51 2.25 -13.48
N ASP A 86 18.42 3.07 -12.92
CA ASP A 86 19.87 2.83 -12.96
C ASP A 86 20.25 1.50 -12.30
N VAL A 87 19.56 1.12 -11.21
CA VAL A 87 19.74 -0.19 -10.55
C VAL A 87 19.19 -1.33 -11.42
N LEU A 88 18.11 -1.11 -12.16
CA LEU A 88 17.46 -2.15 -12.96
C LEU A 88 18.04 -2.33 -14.36
N GLU A 89 18.60 -1.30 -14.99
CA GLU A 89 19.15 -1.39 -16.34
C GLU A 89 20.13 -2.58 -16.51
N PRO A 90 21.09 -2.85 -15.60
CA PRO A 90 21.97 -4.00 -15.71
C PRO A 90 21.23 -5.35 -15.61
N VAL A 91 20.15 -5.42 -14.80
CA VAL A 91 19.32 -6.63 -14.65
C VAL A 91 18.56 -6.91 -15.93
N LEU A 92 17.95 -5.88 -16.50
CA LEU A 92 17.15 -5.98 -17.74
C LEU A 92 18.05 -6.30 -18.93
N ALA A 93 19.17 -5.61 -19.07
CA ALA A 93 20.14 -5.84 -20.16
C ALA A 93 20.79 -7.23 -20.09
N GLY A 94 20.94 -7.79 -18.90
CA GLY A 94 21.52 -9.11 -18.66
C GLY A 94 20.57 -10.29 -18.92
N SER A 95 19.30 -10.04 -19.28
CA SER A 95 18.29 -11.10 -19.41
C SER A 95 17.44 -10.95 -20.68
N SER A 96 17.48 -11.95 -21.53
CA SER A 96 16.55 -12.03 -22.68
C SER A 96 15.12 -12.43 -22.29
N ALA A 97 14.88 -12.84 -21.04
CA ALA A 97 13.58 -13.26 -20.55
C ALA A 97 12.72 -12.07 -20.07
N LEU A 98 13.35 -10.94 -19.77
CA LEU A 98 12.66 -9.71 -19.37
C LEU A 98 12.60 -8.73 -20.53
N ALA A 99 11.40 -8.24 -20.82
CA ALA A 99 11.20 -7.15 -21.78
C ALA A 99 10.76 -5.89 -21.03
N CYS A 100 11.31 -4.73 -21.41
CA CYS A 100 10.92 -3.44 -20.84
C CYS A 100 10.44 -2.52 -21.95
N GLU A 101 9.25 -1.96 -21.83
CA GLU A 101 8.68 -1.01 -22.78
C GLU A 101 8.17 0.27 -22.08
N ARG A 102 8.17 1.38 -22.82
CA ARG A 102 7.50 2.60 -22.38
C ARG A 102 6.00 2.51 -22.68
N VAL A 103 5.16 2.66 -21.66
CA VAL A 103 3.70 2.56 -21.77
C VAL A 103 2.99 3.92 -21.66
N GLY A 104 3.74 4.98 -21.35
CA GLY A 104 3.23 6.33 -21.24
C GLY A 104 4.28 7.31 -20.74
N GLU A 105 3.80 8.48 -20.34
CA GLU A 105 4.57 9.53 -19.67
C GLU A 105 3.78 10.05 -18.48
N SER A 106 4.48 10.51 -17.44
CA SER A 106 3.91 11.23 -16.32
C SER A 106 3.53 12.67 -16.69
N ALA A 107 2.96 13.42 -15.74
CA ALA A 107 2.61 14.81 -15.94
C ALA A 107 3.83 15.69 -16.27
N GLU A 108 5.03 15.36 -15.78
CA GLU A 108 6.28 16.06 -16.07
C GLU A 108 7.10 15.42 -17.21
N GLY A 109 6.51 14.49 -17.96
CA GLY A 109 7.15 13.84 -19.11
C GLY A 109 8.13 12.72 -18.77
N ARG A 110 8.17 12.24 -17.52
CA ARG A 110 8.98 11.06 -17.17
C ARG A 110 8.38 9.80 -17.76
N PRO A 111 9.19 8.88 -18.31
CA PRO A 111 8.67 7.67 -18.93
C PRO A 111 8.02 6.75 -17.90
N LEU A 112 6.79 6.31 -18.17
CA LEU A 112 6.15 5.20 -17.51
C LEU A 112 6.58 3.91 -18.22
N ARG A 113 7.22 3.00 -17.47
CA ARG A 113 7.79 1.78 -18.02
C ARG A 113 7.08 0.55 -17.46
N MET A 114 6.92 -0.46 -18.31
CA MET A 114 6.38 -1.77 -17.96
C MET A 114 7.42 -2.84 -18.24
N VAL A 115 7.65 -3.71 -17.26
CA VAL A 115 8.49 -4.90 -17.38
C VAL A 115 7.59 -6.10 -17.57
N SER A 116 7.93 -6.96 -18.54
CA SER A 116 7.16 -8.17 -18.86
C SER A 116 8.03 -9.42 -18.77
N PHE A 117 7.41 -10.54 -18.36
CA PHE A 117 8.05 -11.84 -18.22
C PHE A 117 7.08 -12.98 -18.54
N GLY A 118 7.56 -14.00 -19.26
CA GLY A 118 6.77 -15.17 -19.59
C GLY A 118 5.80 -14.94 -20.76
N ALA A 119 5.20 -16.02 -21.25
CA ALA A 119 4.27 -16.01 -22.40
C ALA A 119 3.15 -17.04 -22.20
N GLY A 120 2.78 -17.34 -20.95
CA GLY A 120 1.69 -18.26 -20.64
C GLY A 120 0.32 -17.66 -20.91
N GLU A 121 -0.72 -18.48 -20.74
CA GLU A 121 -2.10 -18.11 -21.03
C GLU A 121 -2.73 -17.18 -20.00
N VAL A 122 -2.24 -17.21 -18.75
CA VAL A 122 -2.81 -16.41 -17.66
C VAL A 122 -2.09 -15.08 -17.57
N ALA A 123 -2.74 -14.01 -17.99
CA ALA A 123 -2.22 -12.66 -17.89
C ALA A 123 -2.35 -12.11 -16.46
N VAL A 124 -1.28 -11.53 -15.94
CA VAL A 124 -1.22 -10.90 -14.62
C VAL A 124 -0.62 -9.51 -14.76
N LEU A 125 -1.26 -8.50 -14.16
CA LEU A 125 -0.77 -7.13 -14.10
C LEU A 125 -0.50 -6.73 -12.66
N ALA A 126 0.73 -6.34 -12.33
CA ALA A 126 1.08 -5.73 -11.06
C ALA A 126 1.44 -4.26 -11.26
N TRP A 127 0.97 -3.39 -10.36
CA TRP A 127 1.36 -1.98 -10.36
C TRP A 127 1.69 -1.54 -8.95
N SER A 128 2.70 -0.69 -8.82
CA SER A 128 3.20 -0.16 -7.57
C SER A 128 3.48 1.32 -7.69
N GLN A 129 3.71 1.95 -6.57
CA GLN A 129 4.11 3.35 -6.43
C GLN A 129 3.24 4.32 -7.26
N MET A 130 1.91 4.08 -7.25
CA MET A 130 0.96 5.07 -7.74
C MET A 130 0.84 6.26 -6.77
N HIS A 131 1.16 6.04 -5.48
CA HIS A 131 1.55 7.09 -4.55
C HIS A 131 3.08 7.10 -4.50
N GLY A 132 3.69 8.26 -4.73
CA GLY A 132 5.13 8.33 -4.94
C GLY A 132 5.99 8.03 -3.71
N ASP A 133 5.41 8.11 -2.52
CA ASP A 133 6.03 7.80 -1.22
C ASP A 133 5.87 6.33 -0.78
N GLU A 134 5.20 5.49 -1.58
CA GLU A 134 4.92 4.09 -1.27
C GLU A 134 5.84 3.15 -2.05
N SER A 135 7.08 3.01 -1.61
CA SER A 135 8.15 2.38 -2.39
C SER A 135 8.45 0.93 -2.04
N THR A 136 7.84 0.36 -1.00
CA THR A 136 8.21 -0.96 -0.47
C THR A 136 8.09 -2.07 -1.51
N ALA A 137 6.94 -2.17 -2.15
CA ALA A 137 6.72 -3.17 -3.20
C ALA A 137 7.55 -2.87 -4.47
N THR A 138 7.81 -1.59 -4.78
CA THR A 138 8.70 -1.20 -5.89
C THR A 138 10.11 -1.75 -5.70
N MET A 139 10.65 -1.70 -4.48
CA MET A 139 11.93 -2.35 -4.15
C MET A 139 11.86 -3.87 -4.29
N ALA A 140 10.77 -4.49 -3.81
CA ALA A 140 10.57 -5.94 -3.94
C ALA A 140 10.44 -6.39 -5.40
N LEU A 141 9.79 -5.60 -6.26
CA LEU A 141 9.69 -5.88 -7.70
C LEU A 141 11.08 -5.86 -8.36
N ALA A 142 11.98 -4.96 -7.96
CA ALA A 142 13.36 -4.98 -8.45
C ALA A 142 14.08 -6.29 -8.11
N ASP A 143 13.87 -6.82 -6.90
CA ASP A 143 14.41 -8.12 -6.49
C ASP A 143 13.77 -9.28 -7.25
N ILE A 144 12.46 -9.20 -7.50
CA ILE A 144 11.74 -10.19 -8.33
C ILE A 144 12.32 -10.20 -9.74
N PHE A 145 12.56 -9.04 -10.36
CA PHE A 145 13.19 -9.00 -11.69
C PHE A 145 14.60 -9.59 -11.68
N SER A 146 15.39 -9.29 -10.65
CA SER A 146 16.71 -9.89 -10.46
C SER A 146 16.64 -11.42 -10.30
N PHE A 147 15.67 -11.92 -9.52
CA PHE A 147 15.42 -13.35 -9.36
C PHE A 147 15.05 -14.03 -10.67
N LEU A 148 14.08 -13.47 -11.39
CA LEU A 148 13.62 -14.00 -12.69
C LEU A 148 14.73 -14.02 -13.74
N ALA A 149 15.60 -12.99 -13.75
CA ALA A 149 16.70 -12.87 -14.68
C ALA A 149 17.86 -13.85 -14.38
N ARG A 150 18.21 -14.01 -13.11
CA ARG A 150 19.43 -14.72 -12.69
C ARG A 150 19.22 -16.19 -12.35
N HIS A 151 17.97 -16.63 -12.17
CA HIS A 151 17.65 -18.00 -11.79
C HIS A 151 16.69 -18.70 -12.77
N PRO A 152 16.97 -18.69 -14.10
CA PRO A 152 16.05 -19.24 -15.10
C PRO A 152 15.79 -20.74 -14.89
N GLU A 153 16.71 -21.47 -14.25
CA GLU A 153 16.57 -22.90 -13.96
C GLU A 153 15.79 -23.20 -12.68
N HIS A 154 15.43 -22.19 -11.90
CA HIS A 154 14.63 -22.40 -10.71
C HIS A 154 13.23 -22.90 -11.07
N ALA A 155 12.71 -23.90 -10.33
CA ALA A 155 11.43 -24.52 -10.65
C ALA A 155 10.27 -23.52 -10.74
N LEU A 156 10.23 -22.56 -9.81
CA LEU A 156 9.24 -21.49 -9.80
C LEU A 156 9.39 -20.61 -11.05
N VAL A 157 10.59 -20.16 -11.40
CA VAL A 157 10.82 -19.28 -12.58
C VAL A 157 10.35 -19.96 -13.85
N ARG A 158 10.66 -21.27 -14.02
CA ARG A 158 10.17 -22.06 -15.15
C ARG A 158 8.64 -22.21 -15.18
N ALA A 159 8.02 -22.39 -14.01
CA ALA A 159 6.56 -22.46 -13.91
C ALA A 159 5.93 -21.13 -14.29
N LEU A 160 6.41 -20.01 -13.73
CA LEU A 160 5.94 -18.67 -14.05
C LEU A 160 6.07 -18.37 -15.55
N SER A 161 7.26 -18.62 -16.13
CA SER A 161 7.52 -18.34 -17.57
C SER A 161 6.57 -19.09 -18.50
N ARG A 162 6.21 -20.33 -18.17
CA ARG A 162 5.37 -21.17 -19.01
C ARG A 162 3.87 -20.95 -18.83
N ARG A 163 3.43 -20.61 -17.62
CA ARG A 163 2.01 -20.57 -17.24
C ARG A 163 1.44 -19.16 -17.21
N LEU A 164 2.28 -18.15 -16.93
CA LEU A 164 1.88 -16.77 -16.76
C LEU A 164 2.46 -15.87 -17.85
N ASN A 165 1.71 -14.82 -18.17
CA ASN A 165 2.15 -13.66 -18.92
C ASN A 165 2.13 -12.48 -17.95
N LEU A 166 3.29 -12.20 -17.35
CA LEU A 166 3.45 -11.23 -16.27
C LEU A 166 3.79 -9.86 -16.81
N HIS A 167 3.10 -8.84 -16.32
CA HIS A 167 3.32 -7.44 -16.65
C HIS A 167 3.39 -6.62 -15.35
N PHE A 168 4.42 -5.80 -15.22
CA PHE A 168 4.67 -5.00 -14.03
C PHE A 168 4.87 -3.54 -14.39
N VAL A 169 4.11 -2.64 -13.78
CA VAL A 169 4.34 -1.19 -13.79
C VAL A 169 4.89 -0.80 -12.41
N PRO A 170 6.22 -0.90 -12.19
CA PRO A 170 6.78 -0.83 -10.84
C PRO A 170 6.75 0.57 -10.23
N MET A 171 6.64 1.63 -11.05
CA MET A 171 6.59 3.01 -10.61
C MET A 171 5.61 3.78 -11.50
N LEU A 172 4.33 3.82 -11.07
CA LEU A 172 3.27 4.46 -11.85
C LEU A 172 3.31 5.99 -11.75
N ASN A 173 3.76 6.55 -10.61
CA ASN A 173 3.85 7.98 -10.35
C ASN A 173 5.31 8.41 -10.10
N PRO A 174 6.13 8.50 -11.16
CA PRO A 174 7.53 8.88 -11.01
C PRO A 174 7.73 10.33 -10.54
N ASP A 175 6.78 11.23 -10.80
CA ASP A 175 6.85 12.61 -10.35
C ASP A 175 6.66 12.71 -8.84
N GLY A 176 5.71 11.95 -8.28
CA GLY A 176 5.53 11.80 -6.85
C GLY A 176 6.73 11.11 -6.19
N ALA A 177 7.27 10.04 -6.83
CA ALA A 177 8.45 9.33 -6.34
C ALA A 177 9.68 10.24 -6.25
N ALA A 178 9.92 11.09 -7.26
CA ALA A 178 11.02 12.05 -7.25
C ALA A 178 10.98 13.03 -6.06
N ARG A 179 9.77 13.29 -5.53
CA ARG A 179 9.53 14.19 -4.40
C ARG A 179 9.25 13.45 -3.10
N PHE A 180 9.14 12.14 -3.18
CA PHE A 180 8.67 11.28 -2.09
C PHE A 180 7.36 11.79 -1.49
N GLN A 181 6.35 11.94 -2.33
CA GLN A 181 5.01 12.42 -1.97
C GLN A 181 3.91 11.56 -2.58
N ARG A 182 2.75 11.52 -1.90
CA ARG A 182 1.60 10.74 -2.34
C ARG A 182 1.08 11.12 -3.73
N HIS A 183 0.86 12.41 -3.95
CA HIS A 183 0.21 12.95 -5.15
C HIS A 183 1.18 13.03 -6.34
N ASN A 184 0.63 13.07 -7.55
CA ASN A 184 1.41 13.35 -8.75
C ASN A 184 1.82 14.84 -8.83
N ALA A 185 2.51 15.25 -9.90
CA ALA A 185 2.95 16.64 -10.08
C ALA A 185 1.82 17.68 -10.11
N ALA A 186 0.60 17.27 -10.49
CA ALA A 186 -0.57 18.14 -10.48
C ALA A 186 -1.32 18.19 -9.14
N GLY A 187 -0.78 17.56 -8.08
CA GLY A 187 -1.42 17.46 -6.76
C GLY A 187 -2.62 16.51 -6.73
N ILE A 188 -2.74 15.62 -7.71
CA ILE A 188 -3.84 14.66 -7.81
C ILE A 188 -3.42 13.31 -7.22
N ASP A 189 -4.27 12.75 -6.38
CA ASP A 189 -4.16 11.35 -5.96
C ASP A 189 -4.54 10.44 -7.14
N VAL A 190 -3.55 9.75 -7.72
CA VAL A 190 -3.75 8.88 -8.87
C VAL A 190 -4.74 7.75 -8.55
N ASN A 191 -4.77 7.27 -7.28
CA ASN A 191 -5.74 6.26 -6.84
C ASN A 191 -7.13 6.84 -6.49
N ARG A 192 -7.42 8.07 -6.93
CA ARG A 192 -8.76 8.68 -6.93
C ARG A 192 -9.21 9.11 -8.32
N ASP A 193 -8.47 8.67 -9.35
CA ASP A 193 -8.68 9.07 -10.75
C ASP A 193 -9.19 7.93 -11.67
N ALA A 194 -9.35 6.71 -11.15
CA ALA A 194 -9.70 5.53 -11.95
C ALA A 194 -11.00 5.71 -12.77
N ARG A 195 -11.99 6.43 -12.23
CA ARG A 195 -13.25 6.70 -12.91
C ARG A 195 -13.14 7.80 -13.96
N ARG A 196 -12.31 8.83 -13.70
CA ARG A 196 -12.24 10.02 -14.54
C ARG A 196 -11.10 9.97 -15.56
N LEU A 197 -9.99 9.32 -15.20
CA LEU A 197 -8.78 9.19 -16.03
C LEU A 197 -8.24 10.56 -16.49
N ALA A 198 -8.25 11.53 -15.58
CA ALA A 198 -7.76 12.89 -15.84
C ALA A 198 -6.23 12.94 -15.88
N THR A 199 -5.56 12.08 -15.10
CA THR A 199 -4.10 12.04 -15.02
C THR A 199 -3.49 11.23 -16.17
N PRO A 200 -2.30 11.57 -16.66
CA PRO A 200 -1.61 10.75 -17.66
C PRO A 200 -1.23 9.38 -17.10
N GLU A 201 -0.87 9.28 -15.82
CA GLU A 201 -0.57 8.04 -15.12
C GLU A 201 -1.80 7.10 -15.09
N GLY A 202 -2.97 7.63 -14.71
CA GLY A 202 -4.22 6.87 -14.70
C GLY A 202 -4.61 6.38 -16.08
N ARG A 203 -4.50 7.24 -17.11
CA ARG A 203 -4.73 6.83 -18.52
C ARG A 203 -3.77 5.75 -18.99
N ALA A 204 -2.49 5.85 -18.61
CA ALA A 204 -1.49 4.86 -18.98
C ALA A 204 -1.80 3.49 -18.38
N LEU A 205 -2.12 3.45 -17.06
CA LEU A 205 -2.50 2.21 -16.40
C LEU A 205 -3.77 1.60 -16.99
N LYS A 206 -4.79 2.42 -17.30
CA LYS A 206 -6.02 1.94 -17.95
C LYS A 206 -5.74 1.37 -19.35
N LYS A 207 -4.91 2.05 -20.15
CA LYS A 207 -4.50 1.56 -21.46
C LYS A 207 -3.75 0.23 -21.40
N VAL A 208 -2.87 0.08 -20.42
CA VAL A 208 -2.17 -1.18 -20.16
C VAL A 208 -3.17 -2.28 -19.81
N HIS A 209 -4.09 -2.02 -18.87
CA HIS A 209 -5.15 -2.96 -18.50
C HIS A 209 -5.98 -3.40 -19.72
N ASP A 210 -6.45 -2.46 -20.55
CA ASP A 210 -7.30 -2.77 -21.71
C ASP A 210 -6.57 -3.60 -22.78
N ARG A 211 -5.27 -3.37 -22.93
CA ARG A 211 -4.41 -4.14 -23.84
C ARG A 211 -4.18 -5.57 -23.35
N ILE A 212 -3.92 -5.73 -22.05
CA ILE A 212 -3.53 -7.01 -21.44
C ILE A 212 -4.75 -7.84 -21.05
N ARG A 213 -5.81 -7.19 -20.56
CA ARG A 213 -7.01 -7.81 -19.98
C ARG A 213 -6.63 -8.87 -18.93
N PRO A 214 -5.96 -8.46 -17.84
CA PRO A 214 -5.38 -9.39 -16.88
C PRO A 214 -6.46 -10.17 -16.14
N ALA A 215 -6.26 -11.47 -15.97
CA ALA A 215 -7.10 -12.31 -15.13
C ALA A 215 -6.89 -11.97 -13.62
N PHE A 216 -5.64 -11.66 -13.26
CA PHE A 216 -5.25 -11.25 -11.89
C PHE A 216 -4.53 -9.91 -11.93
N GLY A 217 -4.78 -9.09 -10.88
CA GLY A 217 -4.13 -7.81 -10.69
C GLY A 217 -3.55 -7.69 -9.28
N PHE A 218 -2.32 -7.18 -9.16
CA PHE A 218 -1.72 -6.85 -7.87
C PHE A 218 -1.63 -5.34 -7.73
N ASN A 219 -2.41 -4.80 -6.79
CA ASN A 219 -2.40 -3.40 -6.39
C ASN A 219 -1.48 -3.26 -5.17
N LEU A 220 -0.29 -2.70 -5.38
CA LEU A 220 0.78 -2.72 -4.39
C LEU A 220 0.97 -1.34 -3.80
N HIS A 221 0.70 -1.22 -2.50
CA HIS A 221 0.69 0.01 -1.74
C HIS A 221 1.49 -0.07 -0.43
N ASP A 222 1.67 1.08 0.17
CA ASP A 222 2.10 1.21 1.56
C ASP A 222 1.02 1.95 2.36
N GLN A 223 0.70 1.43 3.55
CA GLN A 223 -0.18 2.11 4.50
C GLN A 223 0.60 2.78 5.63
N SER A 224 -0.09 3.63 6.39
CA SER A 224 0.47 4.23 7.60
C SER A 224 0.94 3.16 8.59
N PRO A 225 2.17 3.29 9.16
CA PRO A 225 2.62 2.40 10.21
C PRO A 225 1.84 2.55 11.54
N ARG A 226 0.95 3.54 11.63
CA ARG A 226 0.10 3.77 12.80
C ARG A 226 -1.06 2.77 12.92
N PHE A 227 -1.35 2.00 11.87
CA PHE A 227 -2.38 0.96 11.92
C PHE A 227 -1.98 -0.20 12.84
N ARG A 228 -2.97 -0.65 13.62
CA ARG A 228 -2.85 -1.82 14.52
C ARG A 228 -3.49 -3.06 13.91
N VAL A 229 -3.11 -4.21 14.44
CA VAL A 229 -3.77 -5.50 14.14
C VAL A 229 -5.00 -5.63 15.04
N GLY A 230 -6.19 -5.39 14.48
CA GLY A 230 -7.42 -5.36 15.27
C GLY A 230 -7.31 -4.43 16.47
N ASP A 231 -7.66 -4.93 17.64
CA ASP A 231 -7.57 -4.20 18.92
C ASP A 231 -6.26 -4.48 19.68
N SER A 232 -5.28 -5.12 19.04
CA SER A 232 -3.99 -5.45 19.70
C SER A 232 -3.04 -4.27 19.66
N ASP A 233 -1.93 -4.38 20.42
CA ASP A 233 -0.82 -3.40 20.39
C ASP A 233 0.15 -3.60 19.23
N ARG A 234 -0.09 -4.61 18.38
CA ARG A 234 0.79 -4.93 17.26
C ARG A 234 0.59 -3.96 16.11
N MET A 235 1.68 -3.48 15.54
CA MET A 235 1.69 -2.69 14.29
C MET A 235 1.28 -3.58 13.13
N ALA A 236 0.39 -3.13 12.25
CA ALA A 236 0.05 -3.87 11.04
C ALA A 236 1.21 -3.80 10.03
N ALA A 237 1.85 -4.94 9.77
CA ALA A 237 2.98 -5.04 8.82
C ALA A 237 2.50 -5.19 7.37
N ILE A 238 1.50 -6.05 7.16
CA ILE A 238 0.88 -6.31 5.85
C ILE A 238 -0.63 -6.29 6.03
N ALA A 239 -1.32 -5.51 5.20
CA ALA A 239 -2.77 -5.62 5.09
C ALA A 239 -3.17 -6.12 3.69
N LEU A 240 -4.14 -7.03 3.64
CA LEU A 240 -4.57 -7.72 2.43
C LEU A 240 -6.03 -7.44 2.14
N LEU A 241 -6.38 -7.32 0.85
CA LEU A 241 -7.77 -7.21 0.43
C LEU A 241 -8.00 -7.82 -0.95
N GLY A 242 -9.12 -8.58 -1.07
CA GLY A 242 -9.80 -8.82 -2.35
C GLY A 242 -10.91 -7.76 -2.49
N PRO A 243 -10.66 -6.62 -3.17
CA PRO A 243 -11.55 -5.47 -3.13
C PRO A 243 -12.97 -5.77 -3.60
N ALA A 244 -13.95 -5.07 -3.04
CA ALA A 244 -15.29 -5.01 -3.60
C ALA A 244 -15.24 -4.40 -5.01
N HIS A 245 -16.19 -4.77 -5.87
CA HIS A 245 -16.28 -4.26 -7.23
C HIS A 245 -17.62 -3.52 -7.49
N ASN A 246 -18.45 -3.43 -6.47
CA ASN A 246 -19.72 -2.71 -6.44
C ASN A 246 -20.08 -2.31 -5.01
N ASP A 247 -21.10 -1.43 -4.87
CA ASP A 247 -21.57 -0.89 -3.60
C ASP A 247 -22.19 -1.99 -2.69
N GLU A 248 -22.71 -3.06 -3.29
CA GLU A 248 -23.31 -4.18 -2.57
C GLU A 248 -22.28 -5.11 -1.92
N GLY A 249 -21.00 -4.94 -2.24
CA GLY A 249 -19.91 -5.78 -1.71
C GLY A 249 -20.00 -7.23 -2.16
N GLU A 250 -20.59 -7.48 -3.34
CA GLU A 250 -20.82 -8.83 -3.88
C GLU A 250 -19.52 -9.66 -3.94
N VAL A 251 -19.62 -10.93 -3.53
CA VAL A 251 -18.53 -11.91 -3.62
C VAL A 251 -18.73 -12.81 -4.83
N CYS A 252 -18.46 -12.27 -6.01
CA CYS A 252 -18.44 -13.06 -7.26
C CYS A 252 -17.18 -13.95 -7.34
N GLU A 253 -17.12 -14.85 -8.32
CA GLU A 253 -16.00 -15.80 -8.47
C GLU A 253 -14.62 -15.09 -8.63
N ARG A 254 -14.56 -13.96 -9.30
CA ARG A 254 -13.32 -13.17 -9.44
C ARG A 254 -12.85 -12.63 -8.09
N ARG A 255 -13.75 -12.05 -7.30
CA ARG A 255 -13.44 -11.58 -5.95
C ARG A 255 -13.04 -12.74 -5.04
N ARG A 256 -13.74 -13.87 -5.14
CA ARG A 256 -13.42 -15.10 -4.40
C ARG A 256 -12.02 -15.61 -4.75
N ALA A 257 -11.64 -15.59 -6.03
CA ALA A 257 -10.28 -15.93 -6.46
C ALA A 257 -9.23 -15.01 -5.84
N ALA A 258 -9.47 -13.68 -5.83
CA ALA A 258 -8.60 -12.72 -5.18
C ALA A 258 -8.47 -12.97 -3.67
N MET A 259 -9.58 -13.23 -2.96
CA MET A 259 -9.58 -13.54 -1.53
C MET A 259 -8.77 -14.82 -1.23
N ARG A 260 -8.86 -15.85 -2.08
CA ARG A 260 -8.04 -17.07 -1.95
C ARG A 260 -6.56 -16.80 -2.17
N VAL A 261 -6.20 -15.95 -3.15
CA VAL A 261 -4.81 -15.53 -3.35
C VAL A 261 -4.30 -14.70 -2.15
N CYS A 262 -5.14 -13.84 -1.55
CA CYS A 262 -4.80 -13.19 -0.27
C CYS A 262 -4.52 -14.24 0.83
N GLY A 263 -5.30 -15.34 0.89
CA GLY A 263 -5.03 -16.46 1.80
C GLY A 263 -3.69 -17.14 1.54
N VAL A 264 -3.27 -17.27 0.27
CA VAL A 264 -1.92 -17.74 -0.08
C VAL A 264 -0.85 -16.78 0.44
N VAL A 265 -1.02 -15.46 0.19
CA VAL A 265 -0.08 -14.44 0.67
C VAL A 265 0.02 -14.51 2.19
N ARG A 266 -1.12 -14.48 2.91
CA ARG A 266 -1.15 -14.64 4.37
C ARG A 266 -0.30 -15.81 4.84
N ARG A 267 -0.58 -17.01 4.34
CA ARG A 267 0.15 -18.23 4.71
C ARG A 267 1.65 -18.15 4.45
N ALA A 268 2.06 -17.44 3.39
CA ALA A 268 3.46 -17.28 3.04
C ALA A 268 4.18 -16.25 3.91
N VAL A 269 3.52 -15.14 4.28
CA VAL A 269 4.17 -14.02 4.97
C VAL A 269 4.02 -14.09 6.50
N GLU A 270 2.96 -14.69 7.02
CA GLU A 270 2.68 -14.80 8.47
C GLU A 270 3.88 -15.35 9.28
N PRO A 271 4.63 -16.39 8.80
CA PRO A 271 5.83 -16.85 9.49
C PRO A 271 7.00 -15.85 9.52
N LEU A 272 6.94 -14.78 8.73
CA LEU A 272 7.98 -13.75 8.60
C LEU A 272 7.66 -12.50 9.43
N VAL A 273 6.38 -12.31 9.75
CA VAL A 273 5.85 -11.13 10.45
C VAL A 273 4.90 -11.46 11.61
N ASP A 274 4.91 -12.69 12.10
CA ASP A 274 4.29 -13.18 13.35
C ASP A 274 2.95 -12.49 13.74
N GLU A 275 1.86 -12.88 13.09
CA GLU A 275 0.51 -12.34 13.36
C GLU A 275 0.34 -10.82 13.12
N HIS A 276 1.22 -10.18 12.37
CA HIS A 276 1.12 -8.78 11.96
C HIS A 276 0.44 -8.59 10.60
N VAL A 277 -0.38 -9.57 10.18
CA VAL A 277 -1.14 -9.54 8.92
C VAL A 277 -2.60 -9.22 9.19
N THR A 278 -3.16 -8.25 8.47
CA THR A 278 -4.53 -7.76 8.66
C THR A 278 -5.35 -7.85 7.36
N ARG A 279 -6.66 -7.66 7.49
CA ARG A 279 -7.56 -7.38 6.37
C ARG A 279 -7.82 -5.88 6.28
N TYR A 280 -7.54 -5.31 5.11
CA TYR A 280 -7.84 -3.91 4.82
C TYR A 280 -9.35 -3.66 4.72
N ASP A 281 -9.79 -2.39 4.86
CA ASP A 281 -11.19 -1.99 4.70
C ASP A 281 -11.67 -2.26 3.27
N ASP A 282 -12.84 -2.90 3.12
CA ASP A 282 -13.40 -3.32 1.84
C ASP A 282 -14.56 -2.45 1.33
N ALA A 283 -14.74 -1.26 1.89
CA ALA A 283 -15.71 -0.29 1.37
C ALA A 283 -15.39 0.08 -0.08
N PHE A 284 -16.35 -0.16 -0.99
CA PHE A 284 -16.16 0.08 -2.41
C PHE A 284 -15.88 1.55 -2.71
N ASN A 285 -14.81 1.81 -3.44
CA ASN A 285 -14.46 3.16 -3.87
C ASN A 285 -14.29 3.23 -5.40
N PRO A 286 -15.33 3.69 -6.14
CA PRO A 286 -15.30 3.72 -7.61
C PRO A 286 -14.26 4.69 -8.20
N ARG A 287 -13.52 5.43 -7.36
CA ARG A 287 -12.40 6.27 -7.80
C ARG A 287 -11.05 5.56 -7.70
N ALA A 288 -11.00 4.43 -6.96
CA ALA A 288 -9.78 3.66 -6.76
C ALA A 288 -9.58 2.62 -7.88
N PHE A 289 -8.33 2.47 -8.32
CA PHE A 289 -7.99 1.51 -9.38
C PHE A 289 -8.17 0.07 -8.93
N GLY A 290 -7.84 -0.27 -7.67
CA GLY A 290 -8.03 -1.61 -7.14
C GLY A 290 -9.45 -2.13 -7.30
N ASP A 291 -10.42 -1.29 -6.95
CA ASP A 291 -11.86 -1.56 -7.00
C ASP A 291 -12.37 -1.62 -8.44
N LEU A 292 -12.03 -0.60 -9.25
CA LEU A 292 -12.49 -0.56 -10.63
C LEU A 292 -11.86 -1.63 -11.52
N MET A 293 -10.64 -2.09 -11.25
CA MET A 293 -10.08 -3.24 -11.96
C MET A 293 -10.90 -4.50 -11.72
N GLY A 294 -11.45 -4.69 -10.50
CA GLY A 294 -12.44 -5.71 -10.20
C GLY A 294 -13.69 -5.58 -11.06
N ALA A 295 -14.23 -4.38 -11.18
CA ALA A 295 -15.39 -4.10 -12.06
C ALA A 295 -15.07 -4.30 -13.54
N TRP A 296 -13.82 -4.07 -13.98
CA TRP A 296 -13.35 -4.32 -15.35
C TRP A 296 -13.01 -5.78 -15.65
N GLY A 297 -13.17 -6.69 -14.68
CA GLY A 297 -13.03 -8.13 -14.90
C GLY A 297 -11.77 -8.78 -14.34
N THR A 298 -10.95 -8.06 -13.58
CA THR A 298 -9.70 -8.55 -12.99
C THR A 298 -9.93 -9.04 -11.56
N SER A 299 -9.36 -10.18 -11.19
CA SER A 299 -9.27 -10.61 -9.78
C SER A 299 -8.17 -9.81 -9.10
N THR A 300 -8.53 -8.71 -8.42
CA THR A 300 -7.56 -7.78 -7.85
C THR A 300 -7.18 -8.15 -6.43
N ILE A 301 -5.90 -8.18 -6.14
CA ILE A 301 -5.28 -8.40 -4.84
C ILE A 301 -4.62 -7.10 -4.40
N LEU A 302 -5.06 -6.52 -3.28
CA LEU A 302 -4.38 -5.41 -2.63
C LEU A 302 -3.38 -5.95 -1.62
N ILE A 303 -2.17 -5.41 -1.63
CA ILE A 303 -1.15 -5.60 -0.60
C ILE A 303 -0.70 -4.23 -0.14
N GLU A 304 -0.96 -3.93 1.13
CA GLU A 304 -0.53 -2.71 1.81
C GLU A 304 0.62 -3.03 2.76
N SER A 305 1.76 -2.39 2.60
CA SER A 305 2.91 -2.53 3.50
C SER A 305 2.89 -1.45 4.56
N GLY A 306 2.68 -1.81 5.81
CA GLY A 306 2.61 -0.89 6.94
C GLY A 306 3.97 -0.58 7.56
N GLY A 307 4.13 -0.89 8.85
CA GLY A 307 5.38 -0.74 9.58
C GLY A 307 5.88 -2.06 10.18
N TRP A 308 7.16 -2.10 10.50
CA TRP A 308 7.80 -3.18 11.23
C TRP A 308 8.79 -2.59 12.25
N PRO A 309 8.88 -3.12 13.48
CA PRO A 309 9.84 -2.64 14.46
C PRO A 309 11.27 -2.64 13.90
N ASP A 310 12.02 -1.57 14.16
CA ASP A 310 13.41 -1.40 13.76
C ASP A 310 13.69 -1.52 12.24
N ASP A 311 12.65 -1.31 11.40
CA ASP A 311 12.77 -1.32 9.94
C ASP A 311 12.40 0.05 9.30
N PRO A 312 13.14 1.14 9.62
CA PRO A 312 12.80 2.48 9.13
C PRO A 312 12.93 2.62 7.61
N GLN A 313 13.66 1.72 6.97
CA GLN A 313 13.85 1.68 5.53
C GLN A 313 13.04 0.60 4.83
N LYS A 314 12.10 -0.04 5.55
CA LYS A 314 11.19 -1.10 5.07
C LYS A 314 11.90 -2.26 4.35
N GLN A 315 13.14 -2.58 4.75
CA GLN A 315 13.92 -3.65 4.11
C GLN A 315 13.43 -5.05 4.52
N GLN A 316 12.92 -5.21 5.75
CA GLN A 316 12.22 -6.42 6.16
C GLN A 316 10.92 -6.58 5.35
N LEU A 317 10.14 -5.51 5.25
CA LEU A 317 8.88 -5.54 4.47
C LEU A 317 9.11 -5.71 2.97
N ARG A 318 10.23 -5.23 2.42
CA ARG A 318 10.70 -5.52 1.06
C ARG A 318 10.84 -7.04 0.83
N MET A 319 11.52 -7.72 1.75
CA MET A 319 11.68 -9.20 1.70
C MET A 319 10.33 -9.91 1.85
N VAL A 320 9.46 -9.44 2.74
CA VAL A 320 8.11 -9.98 2.94
C VAL A 320 7.27 -9.87 1.65
N ASN A 321 7.30 -8.71 0.97
CA ASN A 321 6.64 -8.54 -0.32
C ASN A 321 7.20 -9.46 -1.40
N PHE A 322 8.53 -9.61 -1.49
CA PHE A 322 9.17 -10.55 -2.41
C PHE A 322 8.63 -11.98 -2.23
N VAL A 323 8.59 -12.46 -0.99
CA VAL A 323 8.08 -13.80 -0.66
C VAL A 323 6.57 -13.91 -0.95
N GLY A 324 5.79 -12.92 -0.51
CA GLY A 324 4.33 -12.92 -0.67
C GLY A 324 3.90 -12.91 -2.14
N ILE A 325 4.47 -12.00 -2.94
CA ILE A 325 4.14 -11.85 -4.37
C ILE A 325 4.56 -13.11 -5.14
N LEU A 326 5.77 -13.63 -4.95
CA LEU A 326 6.23 -14.85 -5.64
C LEU A 326 5.44 -16.08 -5.25
N SER A 327 5.03 -16.21 -3.97
CA SER A 327 4.15 -17.30 -3.53
C SER A 327 2.76 -17.22 -4.17
N ALA A 328 2.20 -16.02 -4.27
CA ALA A 328 0.93 -15.77 -4.95
C ALA A 328 1.02 -16.12 -6.44
N LEU A 329 2.05 -15.61 -7.14
CA LEU A 329 2.28 -15.91 -8.56
C LEU A 329 2.48 -17.41 -8.79
N GLY A 330 3.21 -18.10 -7.93
CA GLY A 330 3.39 -19.55 -7.99
C GLY A 330 2.05 -20.29 -7.90
N SER A 331 1.20 -19.90 -6.94
CA SER A 331 -0.12 -20.53 -6.75
C SER A 331 -1.10 -20.22 -7.90
N ILE A 332 -0.97 -19.07 -8.55
CA ILE A 332 -1.73 -18.75 -9.77
C ILE A 332 -1.23 -19.61 -10.94
N ALA A 333 0.09 -19.80 -11.05
CA ALA A 333 0.69 -20.58 -12.14
C ALA A 333 0.31 -22.06 -12.11
N ASP A 334 0.20 -22.67 -10.95
CA ASP A 334 -0.18 -24.08 -10.80
C ASP A 334 -1.67 -24.31 -10.47
N GLY A 335 -2.42 -23.22 -10.23
CA GLY A 335 -3.85 -23.27 -9.92
C GLY A 335 -4.17 -23.60 -8.46
N SER A 336 -3.17 -23.83 -7.60
CA SER A 336 -3.37 -24.28 -6.21
C SER A 336 -4.09 -23.25 -5.32
N PHE A 337 -4.13 -21.96 -5.72
CA PHE A 337 -4.94 -20.96 -5.03
C PHE A 337 -6.42 -21.36 -4.94
N ALA A 338 -6.93 -22.11 -5.92
CA ALA A 338 -8.34 -22.51 -5.97
C ALA A 338 -8.74 -23.45 -4.82
N GLU A 339 -7.77 -24.19 -4.25
CA GLU A 339 -7.94 -25.12 -3.14
C GLU A 339 -7.78 -24.45 -1.76
N VAL A 340 -7.38 -23.16 -1.74
CA VAL A 340 -7.16 -22.43 -0.49
C VAL A 340 -8.50 -22.15 0.18
N ASP A 341 -8.61 -22.54 1.45
CA ASP A 341 -9.79 -22.26 2.27
C ASP A 341 -9.94 -20.73 2.47
N LEU A 342 -11.14 -20.23 2.17
CA LEU A 342 -11.48 -18.81 2.40
C LEU A 342 -11.37 -18.41 3.87
N ALA A 343 -11.48 -19.36 4.80
CA ALA A 343 -11.25 -19.09 6.22
C ALA A 343 -9.87 -18.46 6.51
N LEU A 344 -8.87 -18.68 5.64
CA LEU A 344 -7.58 -18.00 5.77
C LEU A 344 -7.68 -16.48 5.50
N TYR A 345 -8.57 -16.07 4.61
CA TYR A 345 -8.85 -14.67 4.34
C TYR A 345 -9.84 -14.10 5.34
N ASP A 346 -10.96 -14.76 5.57
CA ASP A 346 -12.03 -14.29 6.44
C ASP A 346 -11.59 -14.19 7.91
N GLY A 347 -10.67 -15.04 8.33
CA GLY A 347 -10.05 -15.03 9.65
C GLY A 347 -8.88 -14.04 9.81
N LEU A 348 -8.61 -13.17 8.84
CA LEU A 348 -7.69 -12.06 9.04
C LEU A 348 -8.31 -11.05 10.02
N PRO A 349 -7.59 -10.64 11.08
CA PRO A 349 -8.04 -9.54 11.91
C PRO A 349 -8.18 -8.27 11.06
N PRO A 350 -9.14 -7.38 11.37
CA PRO A 350 -9.28 -6.13 10.64
C PRO A 350 -8.02 -5.27 10.77
N ASN A 351 -7.75 -4.45 9.78
CA ASN A 351 -6.82 -3.35 9.91
C ASN A 351 -7.42 -2.41 10.96
N GLY A 352 -6.81 -2.35 12.14
CA GLY A 352 -7.37 -1.70 13.32
C GLY A 352 -7.28 -0.17 13.25
N ARG A 353 -7.59 0.46 14.38
CA ARG A 353 -7.47 1.91 14.48
C ARG A 353 -6.03 2.36 14.28
N MET A 354 -5.88 3.58 13.78
CA MET A 354 -4.61 4.29 13.86
C MET A 354 -4.42 4.82 15.27
N VAL A 355 -3.21 4.64 15.83
CA VAL A 355 -2.80 5.21 17.11
C VAL A 355 -1.77 6.31 16.88
N SER A 356 -1.59 7.18 17.86
CA SER A 356 -0.55 8.21 17.81
C SER A 356 0.85 7.60 17.94
N ASP A 357 1.87 8.37 17.62
CA ASP A 357 3.24 7.84 17.66
C ASP A 357 3.81 7.80 19.08
N LEU A 358 3.61 8.89 19.85
CA LEU A 358 4.16 9.05 21.19
C LEU A 358 3.18 9.77 22.12
N LEU A 359 2.96 9.20 23.30
CA LEU A 359 2.21 9.81 24.41
C LEU A 359 3.17 10.06 25.59
N LEU A 360 3.24 11.30 26.07
CA LEU A 360 3.84 11.64 27.36
C LEU A 360 2.72 11.74 28.39
N ALA A 361 2.59 10.73 29.25
CA ALA A 361 1.46 10.58 30.16
C ALA A 361 1.77 11.11 31.57
N GLY A 362 0.93 12.01 32.08
CA GLY A 362 0.93 12.50 33.47
C GLY A 362 2.06 13.46 33.84
N GLY A 363 2.68 14.12 32.84
CA GLY A 363 3.79 15.06 33.06
C GLY A 363 3.35 16.43 33.58
N THR A 364 4.26 17.14 34.28
CA THR A 364 4.07 18.56 34.60
C THR A 364 4.71 19.43 33.52
N LEU A 365 3.89 20.11 32.74
CA LEU A 365 4.35 21.02 31.66
C LEU A 365 4.97 22.28 32.24
N ILE A 366 6.16 22.62 31.79
CA ILE A 366 6.86 23.86 32.08
C ILE A 366 7.01 24.68 30.82
N ALA A 367 6.18 25.69 30.66
CA ALA A 367 6.22 26.63 29.55
C ALA A 367 6.49 28.05 30.06
N PRO A 368 7.32 28.87 29.38
CA PRO A 368 7.61 30.22 29.78
C PRO A 368 6.35 31.10 29.94
N GLY A 369 6.24 31.78 31.07
CA GLY A 369 5.12 32.70 31.34
C GLY A 369 3.82 32.02 31.75
N LEU A 370 3.79 30.70 31.93
CA LEU A 370 2.63 29.93 32.40
C LEU A 370 2.95 29.22 33.71
N PRO A 371 1.96 29.01 34.59
CA PRO A 371 2.17 28.17 35.77
C PRO A 371 2.40 26.72 35.38
N PRO A 372 3.16 25.93 36.16
CA PRO A 372 3.30 24.50 35.95
C PRO A 372 1.92 23.83 35.89
N THR A 373 1.67 23.04 34.86
CA THR A 373 0.36 22.45 34.59
C THR A 373 0.51 20.95 34.37
N ALA A 374 -0.23 20.12 35.10
CA ALA A 374 -0.27 18.69 34.86
C ALA A 374 -1.11 18.40 33.61
N ALA A 375 -0.53 17.75 32.61
CA ALA A 375 -1.22 17.34 31.41
C ALA A 375 -0.42 16.26 30.67
N ASP A 376 -1.12 15.56 29.79
CA ASP A 376 -0.55 14.65 28.81
C ASP A 376 -0.24 15.38 27.51
N VAL A 377 0.70 14.85 26.73
CA VAL A 377 1.08 15.39 25.42
C VAL A 377 1.15 14.26 24.40
N VAL A 378 0.38 14.39 23.33
CA VAL A 378 0.47 13.51 22.16
C VAL A 378 1.33 14.17 21.09
N ILE A 379 2.25 13.39 20.56
CA ILE A 379 3.20 13.80 19.52
C ILE A 379 3.07 12.83 18.35
N GLU A 380 3.00 13.39 17.14
CA GLU A 380 3.10 12.66 15.90
C GLU A 380 4.34 13.11 15.11
N TYR A 381 4.94 12.13 14.39
CA TYR A 381 6.08 12.40 13.52
C TYR A 381 5.61 12.56 12.08
N ASP A 382 6.21 13.45 11.31
CA ASP A 382 6.00 13.52 9.86
C ASP A 382 6.36 12.18 9.20
N ASP A 383 7.40 11.55 9.72
CA ASP A 383 7.79 10.20 9.34
C ASP A 383 7.90 9.31 10.60
N PRO A 384 6.86 8.52 10.90
CA PRO A 384 6.83 7.68 12.10
C PRO A 384 7.94 6.63 12.15
N LEU A 385 8.41 6.14 10.99
CA LEU A 385 9.43 5.10 10.93
C LEU A 385 10.84 5.62 11.29
N THR A 386 11.14 6.87 10.93
CA THR A 386 12.42 7.51 11.27
C THR A 386 12.30 8.43 12.49
N ARG A 387 11.08 8.63 13.00
CA ARG A 387 10.76 9.56 14.08
C ARG A 387 11.20 11.00 13.82
N SER A 388 11.17 11.42 12.54
CA SER A 388 11.54 12.76 12.15
C SER A 388 10.32 13.69 12.06
N GLY A 389 10.53 15.00 12.27
CA GLY A 389 9.48 16.01 12.22
C GLY A 389 8.44 15.88 13.33
N PRO A 390 8.83 15.76 14.64
CA PRO A 390 7.88 15.62 15.72
C PRO A 390 7.01 16.88 15.87
N THR A 391 5.69 16.69 15.92
CA THR A 391 4.72 17.77 16.11
C THR A 391 3.77 17.41 17.25
N ILE A 392 3.50 18.36 18.15
CA ILE A 392 2.50 18.22 19.20
C ILE A 392 1.12 18.29 18.52
N VAL A 393 0.30 17.26 18.68
CA VAL A 393 -1.05 17.22 18.09
C VAL A 393 -2.15 17.47 19.12
N GLU A 394 -1.91 17.12 20.39
CA GLU A 394 -2.90 17.30 21.45
C GLU A 394 -2.21 17.46 22.80
N VAL A 395 -2.82 18.27 23.71
CA VAL A 395 -2.37 18.47 25.08
C VAL A 395 -3.59 18.56 25.97
N GLY A 396 -3.62 17.80 27.07
CA GLY A 396 -4.74 17.81 28.01
C GLY A 396 -4.82 16.56 28.86
N ASP A 397 -6.04 16.17 29.23
CA ASP A 397 -6.34 14.84 29.77
C ASP A 397 -6.54 13.89 28.58
N LEU A 398 -5.54 13.04 28.34
CA LEU A 398 -5.49 12.11 27.21
C LEU A 398 -5.38 10.66 27.71
N SER A 399 -5.97 10.40 28.89
CA SER A 399 -5.95 9.08 29.54
C SER A 399 -6.60 7.96 28.73
N ASP A 400 -7.44 8.31 27.75
CA ASP A 400 -8.06 7.41 26.77
C ASP A 400 -7.28 7.28 25.45
N ARG A 401 -6.19 8.03 25.30
CA ARG A 401 -5.35 7.97 24.09
C ARG A 401 -4.36 6.82 24.14
N GLU A 402 -4.19 6.22 22.98
CA GLU A 402 -3.18 5.19 22.77
C GLU A 402 -2.12 5.66 21.78
N ALA A 403 -0.90 5.23 22.03
CA ALA A 403 0.23 5.51 21.17
C ALA A 403 1.11 4.26 20.98
N HIS A 404 1.94 4.26 19.94
CA HIS A 404 2.95 3.22 19.74
C HIS A 404 3.97 3.19 20.88
N GLU A 405 4.29 4.36 21.42
CA GLU A 405 5.15 4.50 22.59
C GLU A 405 4.47 5.39 23.63
N THR A 406 4.44 4.94 24.87
CA THR A 406 3.98 5.74 26.01
C THR A 406 5.12 5.94 26.98
N VAL A 407 5.45 7.20 27.26
CA VAL A 407 6.40 7.59 28.30
C VAL A 407 5.60 7.98 29.55
N ALA A 408 5.71 7.18 30.59
CA ALA A 408 5.14 7.53 31.90
C ALA A 408 5.92 8.72 32.48
N ALA A 409 5.35 9.92 32.35
CA ALA A 409 5.94 11.18 32.81
C ALA A 409 5.41 11.62 34.20
N GLY A 410 4.62 10.79 34.87
CA GLY A 410 4.13 11.08 36.23
C GLY A 410 5.26 11.39 37.22
N GLY A 411 5.18 12.54 37.86
CA GLY A 411 6.24 13.04 38.75
C GLY A 411 7.46 13.62 38.05
N LEU A 412 7.44 13.71 36.68
CA LEU A 412 8.46 14.35 35.87
C LEU A 412 7.94 15.67 35.31
N PHE A 413 8.88 16.48 34.78
CA PHE A 413 8.60 17.74 34.12
C PHE A 413 8.77 17.57 32.62
N VAL A 414 7.83 18.10 31.82
CA VAL A 414 7.94 18.24 30.39
C VAL A 414 8.28 19.69 30.08
N VAL A 415 9.51 19.94 29.70
CA VAL A 415 10.09 21.24 29.55
C VAL A 415 10.32 21.56 28.07
N ALA A 416 9.98 22.76 27.64
CA ALA A 416 10.31 23.24 26.29
C ALA A 416 11.83 23.27 26.09
N GLY A 417 12.31 22.64 25.04
CA GLY A 417 13.72 22.67 24.63
C GLY A 417 14.16 24.08 24.17
N VAL A 418 15.46 24.24 23.99
CA VAL A 418 16.03 25.54 23.59
C VAL A 418 15.53 26.01 22.22
N GLY A 419 15.30 25.05 21.30
CA GLY A 419 14.78 25.27 19.96
C GLY A 419 13.26 25.38 19.86
N HIS A 420 12.54 25.08 20.95
CA HIS A 420 11.08 25.04 20.95
C HIS A 420 10.46 26.40 20.64
N ARG A 421 9.84 26.54 19.49
CA ARG A 421 9.15 27.75 19.05
C ARG A 421 7.86 27.39 18.32
N ALA A 422 6.77 27.98 18.76
CA ALA A 422 5.51 27.97 18.02
C ALA A 422 5.64 28.87 16.76
N PRO A 423 4.76 28.71 15.75
CA PRO A 423 4.77 29.56 14.57
C PRO A 423 4.66 31.06 14.84
N ASP A 424 4.08 31.46 15.97
CA ASP A 424 3.99 32.85 16.47
C ASP A 424 5.23 33.32 17.22
N GLY A 425 6.28 32.49 17.31
CA GLY A 425 7.53 32.78 18.01
C GLY A 425 7.47 32.54 19.52
N SER A 426 6.33 32.20 20.11
CA SER A 426 6.19 31.86 21.54
C SER A 426 6.80 30.49 21.84
N ALA A 427 7.11 30.24 23.13
CA ALA A 427 7.60 28.95 23.62
C ALA A 427 6.46 28.09 24.23
N ARG A 428 5.23 28.22 23.73
CA ARG A 428 4.09 27.45 24.21
C ARG A 428 4.22 25.97 23.84
N ILE A 429 3.83 25.09 24.73
CA ILE A 429 3.63 23.66 24.46
C ILE A 429 2.15 23.50 24.08
N GLY A 430 1.85 23.16 22.82
CA GLY A 430 0.47 23.08 22.37
C GLY A 430 0.32 22.57 20.93
N PRO A 431 -0.90 22.27 20.50
CA PRO A 431 -1.18 21.69 19.19
C PRO A 431 -0.62 22.52 18.02
N GLY A 432 -0.07 21.82 17.01
CA GLY A 432 0.53 22.42 15.81
C GLY A 432 1.93 22.99 16.01
N VAL A 433 2.52 22.79 17.18
CA VAL A 433 3.90 23.24 17.47
C VAL A 433 4.88 22.11 17.24
N PRO A 434 6.00 22.31 16.51
CA PRO A 434 7.08 21.33 16.45
C PRO A 434 7.57 20.98 17.85
N ALA A 435 7.66 19.69 18.15
CA ALA A 435 8.04 19.23 19.47
C ALA A 435 9.57 19.23 19.62
N ASP A 436 10.09 20.20 20.38
CA ASP A 436 11.44 20.15 20.98
C ASP A 436 11.23 20.17 22.50
N LEU A 437 11.12 18.96 23.11
CA LEU A 437 10.75 18.78 24.48
C LEU A 437 11.78 17.94 25.24
N VAL A 438 11.92 18.23 26.54
CA VAL A 438 12.74 17.45 27.47
C VAL A 438 11.87 16.95 28.59
N VAL A 439 11.73 15.64 28.74
CA VAL A 439 11.18 15.01 29.94
C VAL A 439 12.31 14.91 30.95
N ALA A 440 12.17 15.55 32.12
CA ALA A 440 13.25 15.71 33.08
C ALA A 440 12.80 15.51 34.52
N ARG A 441 13.76 15.27 35.44
CA ARG A 441 13.52 15.16 36.87
C ARG A 441 13.48 16.51 37.57
N ASP A 442 13.85 17.57 36.90
CA ASP A 442 13.85 18.95 37.44
C ASP A 442 13.14 19.91 36.46
N PRO A 443 12.51 20.98 36.97
CA PRO A 443 11.77 21.94 36.15
C PRO A 443 12.64 22.77 35.19
N GLY A 444 13.96 22.74 35.33
CA GLY A 444 14.89 23.40 34.42
C GLY A 444 15.39 22.51 33.30
N GLY A 445 14.94 21.25 33.22
CA GLY A 445 15.31 20.31 32.17
C GLY A 445 16.76 19.82 32.20
N LYS A 446 17.48 20.03 33.30
CA LYS A 446 18.91 19.73 33.42
C LYS A 446 19.17 18.24 33.57
N VAL A 447 18.30 17.53 34.30
CA VAL A 447 18.39 16.08 34.51
C VAL A 447 17.41 15.38 33.58
N ALA A 448 17.77 15.32 32.34
CA ALA A 448 16.93 14.76 31.29
C ALA A 448 16.77 13.23 31.43
N VAL A 449 15.54 12.74 31.27
CA VAL A 449 15.17 11.33 31.16
C VAL A 449 15.00 10.97 29.67
N ARG A 450 14.35 11.85 28.92
CA ARG A 450 14.11 11.69 27.49
C ARG A 450 14.19 13.05 26.77
N ARG A 451 14.67 13.05 25.54
CA ARG A 451 14.58 14.19 24.64
C ARG A 451 13.72 13.83 23.44
N ILE A 452 12.88 14.76 23.02
CA ILE A 452 12.06 14.70 21.83
C ILE A 452 12.36 15.99 21.06
N GLY A 453 12.84 15.89 19.84
CA GLY A 453 13.19 17.08 19.06
C GLY A 453 13.73 16.68 17.70
N PRO A 454 14.02 17.66 16.85
CA PRO A 454 14.78 17.42 15.63
C PRO A 454 16.18 16.93 16.03
N ASP A 455 16.68 15.93 15.31
CA ASP A 455 18.05 15.39 15.43
C ASP A 455 19.08 16.45 15.08
#